data_729bc6c19d6a97b4dc9081fbcda4806d
#
_entry.id   729bc6c19d6a97b4dc9081fbcda4806d
#
_cell.length_a   1.000
_cell.length_b   1.000
_cell.length_c   1.000
_cell.angle_alpha   90.00
_cell.angle_beta   90.00
_cell.angle_gamma   90.00
#
_symmetry.space_group_name_H-M   'P 1'
#
loop_
_entity.id
_entity.type
_entity.pdbx_description
1 polymer ?
#
loop_
_entity_poly.entity_id
_entity_poly.type
_entity_poly.pdbx_seq_one_letter_code
_entity_poly.pdbx_strand_id
1 'polypeptide(L)'
;NQKTTGILACVSMAQFILESSYGSSELARKANNCFGMKTSLSGNSWPNSVWDGKSVYTKKTQEQNAEGSYVMFNADFRKYTCVEDSIADHAAYLLGAMNGSKKRYESLAGCTDYKKAAQIIKDGGYATSHDYVQNLCSIIEQWNLTKFNSTTDTTISGWYRVRKSWQNAASQKGAFRDLANAKQCADANPGYCVFDPAGKAVYPEQKSSVPYAVRVPVSDLNIRKGPGTNYAKTGQYTRKGVFTIVAESTGVGSTKGWGKLKS
;
A
#
# COMPACT_ATOMS: atom_id res chain seq x y z
N ASN A 1 2.18 3.71 -1.47
CA ASN A 1 3.60 3.96 -1.33
C ASN A 1 4.46 2.81 -1.89
N GLN A 2 4.24 1.52 -1.52
CA GLN A 2 5.04 0.40 -2.03
C GLN A 2 5.10 0.34 -3.56
N LYS A 3 4.00 0.57 -4.27
CA LYS A 3 3.96 0.56 -5.74
C LYS A 3 4.87 1.61 -6.37
N THR A 4 5.07 2.73 -5.70
CA THR A 4 5.88 3.86 -6.18
C THR A 4 7.34 3.72 -5.78
N THR A 5 7.60 3.19 -4.59
CA THR A 5 8.94 3.17 -3.97
C THR A 5 9.63 1.82 -4.05
N GLY A 6 8.88 0.74 -4.24
CA GLY A 6 9.38 -0.62 -4.14
C GLY A 6 9.68 -1.09 -2.71
N ILE A 7 9.47 -0.23 -1.68
CA ILE A 7 9.64 -0.60 -0.27
C ILE A 7 8.38 -1.30 0.21
N LEU A 8 8.52 -2.46 0.86
CA LEU A 8 7.39 -3.22 1.39
C LEU A 8 6.52 -2.37 2.32
N ALA A 9 5.21 -2.39 2.11
CA ALA A 9 4.26 -1.64 2.92
C ALA A 9 4.35 -2.05 4.39
N CYS A 10 4.45 -3.35 4.68
CA CYS A 10 4.58 -3.85 6.04
C CYS A 10 5.81 -3.31 6.78
N VAL A 11 6.92 -3.11 6.08
CA VAL A 11 8.15 -2.55 6.67
C VAL A 11 7.98 -1.07 6.98
N SER A 12 7.46 -0.29 6.02
CA SER A 12 7.18 1.15 6.26
C SER A 12 6.18 1.35 7.40
N MET A 13 5.15 0.51 7.50
CA MET A 13 4.17 0.56 8.58
C MET A 13 4.78 0.17 9.93
N ALA A 14 5.62 -0.85 9.98
CA ALA A 14 6.29 -1.25 11.20
C ALA A 14 7.26 -0.17 11.70
N GLN A 15 8.02 0.47 10.80
CA GLN A 15 8.85 1.61 11.16
C GLN A 15 8.00 2.78 11.69
N PHE A 16 6.89 3.12 11.02
CA PHE A 16 5.97 4.13 11.51
C PHE A 16 5.50 3.83 12.94
N ILE A 17 5.06 2.60 13.19
CA ILE A 17 4.59 2.16 14.52
C ILE A 17 5.70 2.30 15.57
N LEU A 18 6.90 1.81 15.24
CA LEU A 18 8.03 1.81 16.16
C LEU A 18 8.53 3.23 16.47
N GLU A 19 8.78 4.02 15.44
CA GLU A 19 9.42 5.34 15.56
C GLU A 19 8.47 6.42 16.13
N SER A 20 7.17 6.30 15.84
CA SER A 20 6.18 7.29 16.28
C SER A 20 5.37 6.88 17.51
N SER A 21 5.63 5.72 18.11
CA SER A 21 4.78 5.15 19.15
C SER A 21 3.31 5.12 18.70
N TYR A 22 3.05 4.46 17.58
CA TYR A 22 1.70 4.40 16.96
C TYR A 22 1.12 5.78 16.58
N GLY A 23 1.95 6.72 16.18
CA GLY A 23 1.53 8.09 15.87
C GLY A 23 1.27 8.97 17.09
N SER A 24 1.50 8.47 18.32
CA SER A 24 1.23 9.20 19.56
C SER A 24 2.41 10.03 20.07
N SER A 25 3.59 9.87 19.48
CA SER A 25 4.78 10.65 19.89
C SER A 25 4.57 12.14 19.72
N GLU A 26 5.30 12.93 20.49
CA GLU A 26 5.25 14.39 20.39
C GLU A 26 5.58 14.91 18.98
N LEU A 27 6.62 14.34 18.35
CA LEU A 27 7.01 14.68 16.99
C LEU A 27 5.91 14.36 15.98
N ALA A 28 5.28 13.20 16.09
CA ALA A 28 4.17 12.83 15.21
C ALA A 28 3.00 13.81 15.34
N ARG A 29 2.62 14.18 16.58
CA ARG A 29 1.44 15.03 16.83
C ARG A 29 1.67 16.51 16.53
N LYS A 30 2.87 17.04 16.81
CA LYS A 30 3.15 18.50 16.71
C LYS A 30 3.87 18.89 15.41
N ALA A 31 4.56 17.94 14.79
CA ALA A 31 5.37 18.18 13.60
C ALA A 31 5.00 17.29 12.41
N ASN A 32 3.99 16.42 12.53
CA ASN A 32 3.69 15.35 11.57
C ASN A 32 4.92 14.49 11.22
N ASN A 33 5.94 14.47 12.08
CA ASN A 33 7.20 13.76 11.85
C ASN A 33 7.15 12.40 12.54
N CYS A 34 6.82 11.39 11.77
CA CYS A 34 6.55 10.04 12.28
C CYS A 34 7.79 9.14 12.33
N PHE A 35 8.93 9.61 11.83
CA PHE A 35 10.16 8.80 11.74
C PHE A 35 11.37 9.48 12.42
N GLY A 36 11.14 10.53 13.19
CA GLY A 36 12.22 11.24 13.88
C GLY A 36 13.23 11.88 12.92
N MET A 37 12.81 12.29 11.73
CA MET A 37 13.69 12.87 10.72
C MET A 37 14.27 14.20 11.21
N LYS A 38 15.58 14.23 11.47
CA LYS A 38 16.31 15.46 11.85
C LYS A 38 16.56 16.35 10.63
N THR A 39 16.74 17.64 10.85
CA THR A 39 17.15 18.59 9.79
C THR A 39 18.59 18.37 9.34
N SER A 40 19.43 17.82 10.22
CA SER A 40 20.86 17.59 10.01
C SER A 40 21.21 16.14 9.64
N LEU A 41 20.33 15.43 8.97
CA LEU A 41 20.65 14.08 8.47
C LEU A 41 21.83 14.16 7.49
N SER A 42 22.75 13.21 7.61
CA SER A 42 23.91 13.10 6.74
C SER A 42 23.51 13.13 5.27
N GLY A 43 24.08 14.07 4.52
CA GLY A 43 23.77 14.29 3.13
C GLY A 43 22.45 15.00 2.84
N ASN A 44 21.71 15.44 3.81
CA ASN A 44 20.44 16.24 3.86
C ASN A 44 19.70 16.59 2.56
N SER A 45 20.23 16.18 1.45
CA SER A 45 19.65 16.32 0.12
C SER A 45 19.63 14.95 -0.53
N TRP A 46 18.46 14.44 -0.76
CA TRP A 46 18.22 13.26 -1.58
C TRP A 46 17.10 13.55 -2.58
N PRO A 47 17.13 12.92 -3.75
CA PRO A 47 16.09 13.11 -4.74
C PRO A 47 14.70 12.82 -4.18
N ASN A 48 13.72 13.64 -4.57
CA ASN A 48 12.31 13.50 -4.20
C ASN A 48 11.99 13.76 -2.72
N SER A 49 12.88 14.42 -1.94
CA SER A 49 12.50 14.95 -0.64
C SER A 49 11.35 15.94 -0.78
N VAL A 50 10.31 15.77 0.03
CA VAL A 50 9.15 16.67 0.05
C VAL A 50 9.19 17.68 1.20
N TRP A 51 10.22 17.63 2.03
CA TRP A 51 10.44 18.65 3.06
C TRP A 51 10.85 19.98 2.41
N ASP A 52 10.29 21.07 2.90
CA ASP A 52 10.50 22.42 2.34
C ASP A 52 11.89 23.03 2.63
N GLY A 53 12.74 22.32 3.35
CA GLY A 53 14.10 22.73 3.72
C GLY A 53 14.17 23.75 4.87
N LYS A 54 13.06 24.20 5.43
CA LYS A 54 13.01 25.29 6.43
C LYS A 54 12.05 25.08 7.59
N SER A 55 10.97 24.33 7.43
CA SER A 55 9.99 24.09 8.50
C SER A 55 10.57 23.14 9.55
N VAL A 56 10.78 23.67 10.77
CA VAL A 56 11.51 23.00 11.86
C VAL A 56 10.63 22.87 13.09
N TYR A 57 10.80 21.80 13.82
CA TYR A 57 10.32 21.59 15.18
C TYR A 57 11.49 21.28 16.10
N THR A 58 11.82 22.22 16.99
CA THR A 58 12.90 22.03 17.97
C THR A 58 12.37 21.31 19.20
N LYS A 59 13.02 20.23 19.58
CA LYS A 59 12.68 19.42 20.75
C LYS A 59 13.89 19.16 21.61
N LYS A 60 13.70 19.20 22.93
CA LYS A 60 14.71 18.67 23.87
C LYS A 60 14.76 17.15 23.74
N THR A 61 15.93 16.64 23.47
CA THR A 61 16.21 15.20 23.37
C THR A 61 17.40 14.84 24.25
N GLN A 62 17.50 13.59 24.61
CA GLN A 62 18.55 13.05 25.45
C GLN A 62 19.44 12.16 24.60
N GLU A 63 20.74 12.41 24.59
CA GLU A 63 21.72 11.53 23.96
C GLU A 63 22.79 11.15 24.98
N GLN A 64 23.38 9.99 24.81
CA GLN A 64 24.49 9.53 25.61
C GLN A 64 25.78 10.09 25.02
N ASN A 65 26.57 10.80 25.83
CA ASN A 65 27.89 11.29 25.41
C ASN A 65 28.94 10.16 25.39
N ALA A 66 30.15 10.46 24.96
CA ALA A 66 31.24 9.48 24.85
C ALA A 66 31.60 8.84 26.21
N GLU A 67 31.33 9.52 27.32
CA GLU A 67 31.58 9.04 28.69
C GLU A 67 30.41 8.22 29.25
N GLY A 68 29.37 7.96 28.46
CA GLY A 68 28.20 7.19 28.88
C GLY A 68 27.15 7.97 29.69
N SER A 69 27.37 9.28 29.91
CA SER A 69 26.41 10.15 30.61
C SER A 69 25.34 10.67 29.66
N TYR A 70 24.11 10.82 30.18
CA TYR A 70 23.00 11.37 29.40
C TYR A 70 23.00 12.91 29.47
N VAL A 71 23.04 13.54 28.31
CA VAL A 71 23.03 15.01 28.18
C VAL A 71 21.76 15.42 27.42
N MET A 72 21.07 16.41 27.97
CA MET A 72 19.91 17.02 27.28
C MET A 72 20.38 18.12 26.34
N PHE A 73 19.94 18.08 25.11
CA PHE A 73 20.20 19.13 24.13
C PHE A 73 18.97 19.38 23.24
N ASN A 74 18.96 20.54 22.59
CA ASN A 74 17.92 20.83 21.61
C ASN A 74 18.30 20.22 20.27
N ALA A 75 17.42 19.42 19.69
CA ALA A 75 17.56 18.90 18.36
C ALA A 75 16.46 19.43 17.45
N ASP A 76 16.83 19.75 16.22
CA ASP A 76 15.93 20.24 15.21
C ASP A 76 15.46 19.09 14.30
N PHE A 77 14.16 18.95 14.25
CA PHE A 77 13.48 17.93 13.45
C PHE A 77 12.71 18.59 12.31
N ARG A 78 12.60 17.88 11.20
CA ARG A 78 11.76 18.30 10.08
C ARG A 78 10.31 18.40 10.53
N LYS A 79 9.62 19.45 10.13
CA LYS A 79 8.18 19.59 10.32
C LYS A 79 7.50 19.49 8.97
N TYR A 80 6.48 18.67 8.90
CA TYR A 80 5.72 18.41 7.68
C TYR A 80 4.32 19.00 7.75
N THR A 81 3.73 19.24 6.57
CA THR A 81 2.36 19.74 6.43
C THR A 81 1.34 18.70 6.87
N CYS A 82 1.61 17.44 6.54
CA CYS A 82 0.77 16.30 6.89
C CYS A 82 1.62 15.03 7.14
N VAL A 83 1.00 13.98 7.63
CA VAL A 83 1.65 12.68 7.89
C VAL A 83 2.11 12.02 6.59
N GLU A 84 1.38 12.20 5.51
CA GLU A 84 1.70 11.68 4.19
C GLU A 84 3.03 12.22 3.68
N ASP A 85 3.33 13.49 3.92
CA ASP A 85 4.62 14.10 3.57
C ASP A 85 5.76 13.47 4.37
N SER A 86 5.56 13.20 5.66
CA SER A 86 6.54 12.48 6.48
C SER A 86 6.84 11.08 5.95
N ILE A 87 5.80 10.35 5.53
CA ILE A 87 5.93 9.01 4.94
C ILE A 87 6.65 9.09 3.59
N ALA A 88 6.35 10.10 2.79
CA ALA A 88 6.97 10.28 1.48
C ALA A 88 8.46 10.66 1.61
N ASP A 89 8.79 11.59 2.50
CA ASP A 89 10.17 12.02 2.73
C ASP A 89 11.03 10.91 3.34
N HIS A 90 10.48 10.14 4.28
CA HIS A 90 11.15 8.97 4.83
C HIS A 90 11.46 7.92 3.75
N ALA A 91 10.51 7.63 2.87
CA ALA A 91 10.75 6.72 1.75
C ALA A 91 11.80 7.28 0.78
N ALA A 92 11.76 8.57 0.47
CA ALA A 92 12.77 9.24 -0.35
C ALA A 92 14.16 9.15 0.29
N TYR A 93 14.25 9.32 1.62
CA TYR A 93 15.48 9.12 2.38
C TYR A 93 16.03 7.70 2.22
N LEU A 94 15.20 6.68 2.46
CA LEU A 94 15.64 5.29 2.34
C LEU A 94 16.11 4.93 0.92
N LEU A 95 15.55 5.57 -0.10
CA LEU A 95 15.92 5.33 -1.50
C LEU A 95 17.10 6.17 -1.99
N GLY A 96 17.33 7.33 -1.36
CA GLY A 96 18.27 8.33 -1.84
C GLY A 96 19.49 8.56 -0.96
N ALA A 97 19.46 8.14 0.32
CA ALA A 97 20.58 8.35 1.22
C ALA A 97 21.84 7.60 0.77
N MET A 98 22.97 8.31 0.84
CA MET A 98 24.28 7.80 0.41
C MET A 98 25.19 7.49 1.59
N ASN A 99 26.07 6.52 1.41
CA ASN A 99 27.23 6.26 2.25
C ASN A 99 28.45 6.23 1.33
N GLY A 100 29.18 7.35 1.29
CA GLY A 100 30.18 7.59 0.26
C GLY A 100 29.56 7.59 -1.14
N SER A 101 30.04 6.78 -2.04
CA SER A 101 29.56 6.65 -3.43
C SER A 101 28.43 5.63 -3.61
N LYS A 102 28.06 4.90 -2.56
CA LYS A 102 27.04 3.84 -2.62
C LYS A 102 25.74 4.28 -1.94
N LYS A 103 24.62 3.73 -2.39
CA LYS A 103 23.35 3.89 -1.67
C LYS A 103 23.44 3.21 -0.31
N ARG A 104 22.99 3.91 0.72
CA ARG A 104 23.04 3.42 2.11
C ARG A 104 22.17 2.17 2.32
N TYR A 105 21.02 2.11 1.65
CA TYR A 105 20.06 1.01 1.74
C TYR A 105 19.90 0.33 0.38
N GLU A 106 21.03 -0.01 -0.24
CA GLU A 106 21.03 -0.71 -1.52
C GLU A 106 20.21 -2.01 -1.44
N SER A 107 19.48 -2.34 -2.49
CA SER A 107 18.58 -3.51 -2.57
C SER A 107 17.36 -3.49 -1.65
N LEU A 108 17.05 -2.39 -0.96
CA LEU A 108 15.81 -2.28 -0.20
C LEU A 108 14.58 -2.21 -1.12
N ALA A 109 14.69 -1.41 -2.19
CA ALA A 109 13.64 -1.34 -3.21
C ALA A 109 13.55 -2.67 -3.97
N GLY A 110 12.35 -3.21 -4.05
CA GLY A 110 12.09 -4.50 -4.70
C GLY A 110 12.39 -5.73 -3.83
N CYS A 111 12.88 -5.54 -2.60
CA CYS A 111 13.01 -6.64 -1.64
C CYS A 111 11.61 -7.18 -1.30
N THR A 112 11.40 -8.48 -1.44
CA THR A 112 10.11 -9.16 -1.19
C THR A 112 10.03 -9.84 0.17
N ASP A 113 11.15 -9.98 0.84
CA ASP A 113 11.27 -10.54 2.18
C ASP A 113 11.43 -9.42 3.21
N TYR A 114 10.44 -9.27 4.11
CA TYR A 114 10.45 -8.21 5.12
C TYR A 114 11.57 -8.37 6.16
N LYS A 115 12.01 -9.60 6.45
CA LYS A 115 13.12 -9.84 7.39
C LYS A 115 14.43 -9.34 6.78
N LYS A 116 14.63 -9.66 5.50
CA LYS A 116 15.79 -9.16 4.73
C LYS A 116 15.73 -7.63 4.57
N ALA A 117 14.55 -7.07 4.30
CA ALA A 117 14.38 -5.62 4.20
C ALA A 117 14.70 -4.91 5.53
N ALA A 118 14.23 -5.44 6.67
CA ALA A 118 14.57 -4.93 8.00
C ALA A 118 16.08 -5.01 8.27
N GLN A 119 16.73 -6.08 7.84
CA GLN A 119 18.19 -6.23 7.98
C GLN A 119 18.96 -5.20 7.14
N ILE A 120 18.56 -4.97 5.87
CA ILE A 120 19.15 -3.94 5.01
C ILE A 120 19.07 -2.55 5.65
N ILE A 121 17.93 -2.22 6.28
CA ILE A 121 17.75 -0.95 6.97
C ILE A 121 18.68 -0.85 8.19
N LYS A 122 18.82 -1.92 8.96
CA LYS A 122 19.72 -1.99 10.12
C LYS A 122 21.18 -1.86 9.69
N ASP A 123 21.61 -2.62 8.69
CA ASP A 123 22.99 -2.64 8.19
C ASP A 123 23.40 -1.30 7.56
N GLY A 124 22.43 -0.60 6.98
CA GLY A 124 22.59 0.77 6.51
C GLY A 124 22.72 1.81 7.63
N GLY A 125 22.65 1.40 8.90
CA GLY A 125 22.85 2.27 10.06
C GLY A 125 21.64 3.17 10.39
N TYR A 126 20.43 2.73 10.08
CA TYR A 126 19.21 3.47 10.43
C TYR A 126 19.02 3.55 11.94
N ALA A 127 19.29 2.47 12.66
CA ALA A 127 19.21 2.39 14.10
C ALA A 127 20.42 1.71 14.71
N THR A 128 20.82 2.11 15.91
CA THR A 128 21.92 1.51 16.66
C THR A 128 21.49 0.30 17.48
N SER A 129 20.22 0.23 17.91
CA SER A 129 19.70 -0.86 18.73
C SER A 129 19.93 -2.24 18.10
N HIS A 130 20.43 -3.19 18.89
CA HIS A 130 20.64 -4.57 18.45
C HIS A 130 19.32 -5.26 18.09
N ASP A 131 18.25 -4.94 18.79
CA ASP A 131 16.92 -5.59 18.65
C ASP A 131 16.06 -4.96 17.54
N TYR A 132 16.61 -4.01 16.77
CA TYR A 132 15.82 -3.25 15.80
C TYR A 132 15.11 -4.16 14.78
N VAL A 133 15.83 -5.12 14.21
CA VAL A 133 15.27 -6.06 13.23
C VAL A 133 14.20 -6.93 13.87
N GLN A 134 14.46 -7.45 15.06
CA GLN A 134 13.51 -8.28 15.80
C GLN A 134 12.24 -7.50 16.13
N ASN A 135 12.37 -6.26 16.59
CA ASN A 135 11.23 -5.39 16.90
C ASN A 135 10.38 -5.11 15.67
N LEU A 136 10.98 -4.77 14.53
CA LEU A 136 10.24 -4.59 13.28
C LEU A 136 9.51 -5.87 12.86
N CYS A 137 10.19 -7.02 12.88
CA CYS A 137 9.58 -8.29 12.52
C CYS A 137 8.42 -8.65 13.45
N SER A 138 8.60 -8.46 14.76
CA SER A 138 7.55 -8.71 15.75
C SER A 138 6.31 -7.85 15.52
N ILE A 139 6.49 -6.57 15.21
CA ILE A 139 5.38 -5.66 14.86
C ILE A 139 4.67 -6.15 13.59
N ILE A 140 5.43 -6.52 12.55
CA ILE A 140 4.87 -7.02 11.28
C ILE A 140 4.01 -8.27 11.52
N GLU A 141 4.51 -9.20 12.32
CA GLU A 141 3.85 -10.47 12.63
C GLU A 141 2.63 -10.25 13.53
N GLN A 142 2.78 -9.50 14.63
CA GLN A 142 1.72 -9.20 15.59
C GLN A 142 0.49 -8.55 14.92
N TRP A 143 0.72 -7.61 14.02
CA TRP A 143 -0.36 -6.88 13.34
C TRP A 143 -0.71 -7.44 11.97
N ASN A 144 -0.10 -8.58 11.57
CA ASN A 144 -0.29 -9.19 10.26
C ASN A 144 -0.16 -8.17 9.12
N LEU A 145 0.91 -7.34 9.18
CA LEU A 145 1.08 -6.23 8.25
C LEU A 145 1.41 -6.67 6.83
N THR A 146 1.88 -7.90 6.63
CA THR A 146 2.18 -8.45 5.29
C THR A 146 0.96 -8.45 4.37
N LYS A 147 -0.26 -8.47 4.92
CA LYS A 147 -1.51 -8.35 4.15
C LYS A 147 -1.64 -7.03 3.38
N PHE A 148 -0.89 -6.00 3.79
CA PHE A 148 -0.87 -4.70 3.13
C PHE A 148 0.25 -4.58 2.09
N ASN A 149 1.15 -5.55 2.05
CA ASN A 149 2.08 -5.59 0.94
C ASN A 149 1.25 -5.68 -0.33
N SER A 150 1.51 -4.77 -1.25
CA SER A 150 1.10 -5.05 -2.61
C SER A 150 1.70 -6.42 -2.88
N THR A 151 0.86 -7.43 -3.08
CA THR A 151 1.34 -8.58 -3.81
C THR A 151 2.05 -7.93 -4.99
N THR A 152 3.36 -8.00 -5.01
CA THR A 152 4.04 -7.85 -6.27
C THR A 152 3.32 -8.85 -7.14
N ASP A 153 2.39 -8.36 -7.97
CA ASP A 153 2.33 -8.97 -9.26
C ASP A 153 3.81 -9.09 -9.60
N THR A 154 4.30 -10.31 -9.47
CA THR A 154 5.60 -10.72 -9.95
C THR A 154 5.85 -9.82 -11.12
N THR A 155 6.95 -9.06 -11.14
CA THR A 155 7.29 -8.27 -12.32
C THR A 155 7.04 -9.21 -13.48
N ILE A 156 5.82 -9.13 -14.00
CA ILE A 156 5.48 -9.89 -15.16
C ILE A 156 6.39 -9.24 -16.17
N SER A 157 7.54 -9.87 -16.42
CA SER A 157 8.49 -9.45 -17.42
C SER A 157 7.71 -9.44 -18.74
N GLY A 158 7.05 -8.33 -19.02
CA GLY A 158 6.17 -8.25 -20.15
C GLY A 158 5.29 -7.00 -20.16
N TRP A 159 4.45 -6.91 -21.17
CA TRP A 159 3.58 -5.78 -21.41
C TRP A 159 2.13 -6.14 -21.13
N TYR A 160 1.44 -5.32 -20.33
CA TYR A 160 -0.01 -5.31 -20.30
C TYR A 160 -0.54 -4.88 -21.65
N ARG A 161 -1.46 -5.66 -22.22
CA ARG A 161 -2.06 -5.37 -23.53
C ARG A 161 -3.52 -5.04 -23.40
N VAL A 162 -3.94 -3.97 -24.03
CA VAL A 162 -5.35 -3.53 -24.07
C VAL A 162 -5.96 -4.03 -25.36
N ARG A 163 -6.88 -5.02 -25.26
CA ARG A 163 -7.52 -5.72 -26.38
C ARG A 163 -8.98 -6.04 -26.08
N LYS A 164 -9.77 -6.35 -27.12
CA LYS A 164 -11.13 -6.90 -26.94
C LYS A 164 -11.13 -8.32 -26.39
N SER A 165 -10.17 -9.15 -26.78
CA SER A 165 -9.87 -10.45 -26.21
C SER A 165 -8.39 -10.75 -26.40
N TRP A 166 -7.84 -11.69 -25.63
CA TRP A 166 -6.42 -12.06 -25.76
C TRP A 166 -6.07 -12.56 -27.16
N GLN A 167 -6.95 -13.37 -27.77
CA GLN A 167 -6.77 -13.97 -29.08
C GLN A 167 -6.88 -12.95 -30.22
N ASN A 168 -7.57 -11.83 -30.01
CA ASN A 168 -7.75 -10.80 -31.01
C ASN A 168 -6.62 -9.77 -30.96
N ALA A 169 -5.43 -10.14 -31.44
CA ALA A 169 -4.26 -9.29 -31.46
C ALA A 169 -4.48 -8.03 -32.33
N ALA A 170 -5.28 -8.11 -33.40
CA ALA A 170 -5.59 -6.98 -34.28
C ALA A 170 -6.39 -5.88 -33.56
N SER A 171 -7.09 -6.19 -32.48
CA SER A 171 -7.82 -5.21 -31.67
C SER A 171 -6.94 -4.41 -30.72
N GLN A 172 -5.63 -4.65 -30.65
CA GLN A 172 -4.79 -4.02 -29.64
C GLN A 172 -4.77 -2.48 -29.75
N LYS A 173 -5.15 -1.81 -28.67
CA LYS A 173 -5.12 -0.35 -28.52
C LYS A 173 -3.82 0.17 -27.92
N GLY A 174 -3.14 -0.65 -27.14
CA GLY A 174 -1.88 -0.28 -26.52
C GLY A 174 -1.21 -1.44 -25.81
N ALA A 175 0.07 -1.25 -25.51
CA ALA A 175 0.85 -2.10 -24.64
C ALA A 175 1.61 -1.21 -23.63
N PHE A 176 1.53 -1.54 -22.35
CA PHE A 176 2.01 -0.72 -21.25
C PHE A 176 2.81 -1.58 -20.27
N ARG A 177 3.87 -1.04 -19.72
CA ARG A 177 4.59 -1.67 -18.60
C ARG A 177 3.90 -1.42 -17.27
N ASP A 178 3.15 -0.34 -17.19
CA ASP A 178 2.40 0.06 -16.00
C ASP A 178 0.91 -0.30 -16.14
N LEU A 179 0.36 -0.96 -15.14
CA LEU A 179 -1.04 -1.40 -15.13
C LEU A 179 -2.02 -0.22 -15.06
N ALA A 180 -1.65 0.88 -14.38
CA ALA A 180 -2.53 2.04 -14.27
C ALA A 180 -2.73 2.72 -15.64
N ASN A 181 -1.64 2.87 -16.41
CA ASN A 181 -1.70 3.39 -17.78
C ASN A 181 -2.50 2.45 -18.71
N ALA A 182 -2.36 1.13 -18.52
CA ALA A 182 -3.16 0.16 -19.27
C ALA A 182 -4.65 0.27 -18.95
N LYS A 183 -5.01 0.42 -17.66
CA LYS A 183 -6.40 0.62 -17.21
C LYS A 183 -6.98 1.90 -17.80
N GLN A 184 -6.25 3.02 -17.74
CA GLN A 184 -6.68 4.28 -18.33
C GLN A 184 -6.96 4.16 -19.83
N CYS A 185 -6.11 3.43 -20.56
CA CYS A 185 -6.35 3.15 -21.98
C CYS A 185 -7.59 2.27 -22.18
N ALA A 186 -7.86 1.29 -21.32
CA ALA A 186 -9.07 0.45 -21.41
C ALA A 186 -10.34 1.27 -21.13
N ASP A 187 -10.31 2.15 -20.12
CA ASP A 187 -11.45 3.03 -19.76
C ASP A 187 -11.80 4.00 -20.89
N ALA A 188 -10.81 4.49 -21.62
CA ALA A 188 -11.00 5.33 -22.80
C ALA A 188 -11.54 4.54 -24.04
N ASN A 189 -11.58 3.21 -23.97
CA ASN A 189 -12.01 2.32 -25.05
C ASN A 189 -13.05 1.30 -24.52
N PRO A 190 -14.33 1.64 -24.41
CA PRO A 190 -15.35 0.73 -23.92
C PRO A 190 -15.36 -0.63 -24.65
N GLY A 191 -15.49 -1.73 -23.87
CA GLY A 191 -15.43 -3.09 -24.39
C GLY A 191 -14.02 -3.67 -24.56
N TYR A 192 -13.00 -2.95 -24.09
CA TYR A 192 -11.62 -3.47 -24.05
C TYR A 192 -11.24 -3.92 -22.64
N CYS A 193 -10.38 -4.93 -22.59
CA CYS A 193 -9.81 -5.47 -21.35
C CYS A 193 -8.29 -5.29 -21.34
N VAL A 194 -7.74 -5.18 -20.14
CA VAL A 194 -6.30 -5.28 -19.95
C VAL A 194 -5.94 -6.73 -19.70
N PHE A 195 -5.01 -7.23 -20.45
CA PHE A 195 -4.45 -8.58 -20.29
C PHE A 195 -3.01 -8.46 -19.78
N ASP A 196 -2.65 -9.33 -18.84
CA ASP A 196 -1.29 -9.50 -18.39
C ASP A 196 -0.44 -10.21 -19.49
N PRO A 197 0.88 -10.31 -19.34
CA PRO A 197 1.73 -11.01 -20.32
C PRO A 197 1.43 -12.48 -20.50
N ALA A 198 0.79 -13.13 -19.50
CA ALA A 198 0.33 -14.52 -19.61
C ALA A 198 -1.02 -14.64 -20.34
N GLY A 199 -1.64 -13.50 -20.71
CA GLY A 199 -2.93 -13.49 -21.40
C GLY A 199 -4.15 -13.56 -20.50
N LYS A 200 -3.96 -13.44 -19.19
CA LYS A 200 -5.06 -13.37 -18.23
C LYS A 200 -5.64 -11.95 -18.23
N ALA A 201 -6.96 -11.81 -18.34
CA ALA A 201 -7.63 -10.53 -18.17
C ALA A 201 -7.52 -10.07 -16.72
N VAL A 202 -6.95 -8.87 -16.51
CA VAL A 202 -6.70 -8.26 -15.19
C VAL A 202 -7.51 -6.98 -14.97
N TYR A 203 -8.14 -6.46 -16.02
CA TYR A 203 -9.04 -5.31 -15.95
C TYR A 203 -10.00 -5.28 -17.14
N PRO A 204 -11.29 -4.88 -16.97
CA PRO A 204 -11.91 -4.73 -15.66
C PRO A 204 -11.85 -6.02 -14.87
N GLU A 205 -11.90 -5.93 -13.54
CA GLU A 205 -11.94 -7.14 -12.72
C GLU A 205 -13.01 -8.08 -13.25
N GLN A 206 -12.60 -9.28 -13.64
CA GLN A 206 -13.53 -10.33 -14.04
C GLN A 206 -14.36 -10.64 -12.81
N LYS A 207 -15.61 -10.19 -12.78
CA LYS A 207 -16.57 -10.71 -11.82
C LYS A 207 -16.55 -12.22 -11.98
N SER A 208 -16.43 -12.94 -10.87
CA SER A 208 -16.42 -14.39 -10.86
C SER A 208 -17.57 -14.89 -11.76
N SER A 209 -17.21 -15.74 -12.71
CA SER A 209 -18.24 -16.30 -13.61
C SER A 209 -19.29 -17.03 -12.78
N VAL A 210 -20.53 -16.64 -12.93
CA VAL A 210 -21.65 -17.41 -12.32
C VAL A 210 -21.67 -18.85 -12.87
N PRO A 211 -22.01 -19.85 -12.04
CA PRO A 211 -22.46 -19.74 -10.65
C PRO A 211 -21.32 -19.68 -9.64
N TYR A 212 -21.49 -18.91 -8.57
CA TYR A 212 -20.58 -18.90 -7.44
C TYR A 212 -21.34 -18.80 -6.11
N ALA A 213 -20.68 -19.21 -5.01
CA ALA A 213 -21.26 -19.19 -3.69
C ALA A 213 -20.99 -17.90 -2.95
N VAL A 214 -22.02 -17.31 -2.31
CA VAL A 214 -21.89 -16.16 -1.40
C VAL A 214 -22.37 -16.55 -0.01
N ARG A 215 -21.65 -16.09 1.01
CA ARG A 215 -22.08 -16.23 2.40
C ARG A 215 -22.88 -15.00 2.82
N VAL A 216 -24.10 -15.21 3.28
CA VAL A 216 -24.96 -14.18 3.85
C VAL A 216 -24.90 -14.29 5.37
N PRO A 217 -24.33 -13.29 6.09
CA PRO A 217 -24.19 -13.34 7.55
C PRO A 217 -25.42 -12.84 8.31
N VAL A 218 -26.40 -12.26 7.61
CA VAL A 218 -27.64 -11.72 8.17
C VAL A 218 -28.85 -12.60 7.81
N SER A 219 -29.89 -12.58 8.62
CA SER A 219 -31.09 -13.43 8.42
C SER A 219 -32.24 -12.73 7.71
N ASP A 220 -32.13 -11.43 7.49
CA ASP A 220 -33.23 -10.53 7.08
C ASP A 220 -32.94 -9.72 5.81
N LEU A 221 -32.00 -10.18 5.00
CA LEU A 221 -31.71 -9.54 3.73
C LEU A 221 -32.89 -9.74 2.77
N ASN A 222 -33.51 -8.65 2.34
CA ASN A 222 -34.66 -8.67 1.48
C ASN A 222 -34.37 -9.27 0.10
N ILE A 223 -35.22 -10.21 -0.34
CA ILE A 223 -35.24 -10.69 -1.71
C ILE A 223 -36.19 -9.82 -2.50
N ARG A 224 -35.78 -9.36 -3.69
CA ARG A 224 -36.54 -8.47 -4.58
C ARG A 224 -36.88 -9.17 -5.89
N LYS A 225 -37.94 -8.69 -6.53
CA LYS A 225 -38.40 -9.23 -7.83
C LYS A 225 -37.47 -8.89 -9.00
N GLY A 226 -36.45 -8.04 -8.78
CA GLY A 226 -35.47 -7.64 -9.79
C GLY A 226 -34.24 -6.97 -9.20
N PRO A 227 -33.23 -6.66 -10.02
CA PRO A 227 -31.95 -6.12 -9.61
C PRO A 227 -32.04 -4.61 -9.31
N GLY A 228 -32.46 -4.27 -8.11
CA GLY A 228 -32.50 -2.87 -7.67
C GLY A 228 -33.43 -2.60 -6.50
N THR A 229 -33.18 -1.52 -5.76
CA THR A 229 -34.04 -1.06 -4.69
C THR A 229 -35.39 -0.51 -5.19
N ASN A 230 -35.46 -0.19 -6.47
CA ASN A 230 -36.69 0.21 -7.18
C ASN A 230 -37.62 -0.97 -7.50
N TYR A 231 -37.16 -2.21 -7.38
CA TYR A 231 -38.04 -3.39 -7.53
C TYR A 231 -38.72 -3.75 -6.21
N ALA A 232 -39.96 -4.21 -6.29
CA ALA A 232 -40.72 -4.63 -5.14
C ALA A 232 -40.04 -5.77 -4.39
N LYS A 233 -40.20 -5.77 -3.06
CA LYS A 233 -39.77 -6.90 -2.22
C LYS A 233 -40.71 -8.09 -2.48
N THR A 234 -40.17 -9.31 -2.42
CA THR A 234 -40.96 -10.55 -2.54
C THR A 234 -41.73 -10.89 -1.28
N GLY A 235 -41.40 -10.25 -0.15
CA GLY A 235 -41.86 -10.65 1.19
C GLY A 235 -41.01 -11.74 1.82
N GLN A 236 -40.05 -12.29 1.07
CA GLN A 236 -39.08 -13.27 1.58
C GLN A 236 -37.74 -12.64 1.93
N TYR A 237 -37.04 -13.29 2.84
CA TYR A 237 -35.71 -12.91 3.29
C TYR A 237 -34.73 -14.05 3.10
N THR A 238 -33.47 -13.74 2.88
CA THR A 238 -32.44 -14.75 3.01
C THR A 238 -32.30 -15.13 4.50
N ARG A 239 -31.94 -16.38 4.74
CA ARG A 239 -31.44 -16.81 6.05
C ARG A 239 -29.92 -16.67 6.09
N LYS A 240 -29.33 -16.74 7.30
CA LYS A 240 -27.88 -16.90 7.40
C LYS A 240 -27.50 -18.20 6.68
N GLY A 241 -26.54 -18.13 5.77
CA GLY A 241 -26.14 -19.32 5.02
C GLY A 241 -25.29 -19.02 3.80
N VAL A 242 -25.06 -20.06 3.01
CA VAL A 242 -24.36 -19.98 1.73
C VAL A 242 -25.39 -20.14 0.61
N PHE A 243 -25.37 -19.20 -0.32
CA PHE A 243 -26.31 -19.15 -1.44
C PHE A 243 -25.54 -19.14 -2.76
N THR A 244 -26.06 -19.81 -3.77
CA THR A 244 -25.47 -19.82 -5.10
C THR A 244 -26.05 -18.67 -5.94
N ILE A 245 -25.15 -17.83 -6.45
CA ILE A 245 -25.49 -16.79 -7.42
C ILE A 245 -25.39 -17.37 -8.82
N VAL A 246 -26.45 -17.25 -9.60
CA VAL A 246 -26.55 -17.81 -10.96
C VAL A 246 -26.59 -16.74 -12.05
N ALA A 247 -26.80 -15.50 -11.70
CA ALA A 247 -26.69 -14.35 -12.60
C ALA A 247 -26.37 -13.10 -11.83
N GLU A 248 -25.72 -12.14 -12.47
CA GLU A 248 -25.43 -10.80 -11.92
C GLU A 248 -26.04 -9.72 -12.83
N SER A 249 -26.46 -8.62 -12.22
CA SER A 249 -26.99 -7.45 -12.93
C SER A 249 -26.64 -6.17 -12.19
N THR A 250 -26.49 -5.08 -12.91
CA THR A 250 -26.44 -3.74 -12.34
C THR A 250 -27.86 -3.30 -11.94
N GLY A 251 -27.97 -2.41 -10.96
CA GLY A 251 -29.26 -1.88 -10.53
C GLY A 251 -29.13 -0.86 -9.42
N VAL A 252 -30.20 -0.10 -9.21
CA VAL A 252 -30.25 0.97 -8.20
C VAL A 252 -30.00 0.42 -6.80
N GLY A 253 -29.23 1.13 -5.98
CA GLY A 253 -29.01 0.82 -4.56
C GLY A 253 -27.87 -0.14 -4.28
N SER A 254 -27.05 -0.50 -5.28
CA SER A 254 -25.79 -1.21 -5.08
C SER A 254 -24.76 -0.78 -6.11
N THR A 255 -23.58 -0.38 -5.65
CA THR A 255 -22.43 -0.09 -6.51
C THR A 255 -21.70 -1.37 -6.96
N LYS A 256 -21.93 -2.49 -6.26
CA LYS A 256 -21.34 -3.80 -6.56
C LYS A 256 -22.24 -4.72 -7.40
N GLY A 257 -23.45 -4.25 -7.71
CA GLY A 257 -24.43 -5.04 -8.47
C GLY A 257 -25.37 -5.88 -7.60
N TRP A 258 -26.19 -6.69 -8.26
CA TRP A 258 -27.23 -7.56 -7.71
C TRP A 258 -27.02 -8.99 -8.19
N GLY A 259 -27.09 -9.94 -7.29
CA GLY A 259 -26.99 -11.36 -7.61
C GLY A 259 -28.35 -12.03 -7.66
N LYS A 260 -28.60 -12.84 -8.71
CA LYS A 260 -29.75 -13.74 -8.78
C LYS A 260 -29.44 -15.04 -8.03
N LEU A 261 -30.24 -15.35 -7.03
CA LEU A 261 -30.11 -16.61 -6.30
C LEU A 261 -30.54 -17.78 -7.18
N LYS A 262 -29.90 -18.93 -7.01
CA LYS A 262 -30.39 -20.18 -7.54
C LYS A 262 -31.68 -20.53 -6.81
N SER A 263 -32.75 -20.75 -7.57
CA SER A 263 -34.05 -21.22 -7.05
C SER A 263 -33.97 -22.62 -6.55
#